data_255b19ae0339e425b9a8eb107c42b40c
#
_entry.id   255b19ae0339e425b9a8eb107c42b40c
#
_cell.length_a   1.000
_cell.length_b   1.000
_cell.length_c   1.000
_cell.angle_alpha   90.00
_cell.angle_beta   90.00
_cell.angle_gamma   90.00
#
_symmetry.space_group_name_H-M   'P 1'
#
loop_
_entity.id
_entity.type
_entity.pdbx_description
1 polymer ?
#
loop_
_entity_poly.entity_id
_entity_poly.type
_entity_poly.pdbx_seq_one_letter_code
_entity_poly.pdbx_strand_id
1 'polypeptide(L)'
;MELLVKGTVRLWMLKVPDPRFKYARWCSDFVIVESATQRVVGAVSRGGREGHLTEMEALAKAGRVMQQEVVSDLAKTLAGYVYGDAVPATVAPPSACVQGLREG
;
A
#
# COMPACT_ATOMS: atom_id res chain seq x y z
N MET A 1 1.06 15.85 20.00
CA MET A 1 1.92 15.40 18.89
C MET A 1 1.05 15.19 17.66
N GLU A 2 1.41 15.82 16.56
CA GLU A 2 0.66 15.71 15.31
C GLU A 2 1.40 14.83 14.33
N LEU A 3 0.70 13.87 13.77
CA LEU A 3 1.23 12.95 12.76
C LEU A 3 0.49 13.13 11.46
N LEU A 4 1.23 13.10 10.36
CA LEU A 4 0.69 13.17 9.01
C LEU A 4 0.94 11.84 8.31
N VAL A 5 -0.07 11.37 7.58
CA VAL A 5 0.06 10.18 6.73
C VAL A 5 0.08 10.66 5.29
N LYS A 6 1.16 10.37 4.58
CA LYS A 6 1.32 10.74 3.17
C LYS A 6 1.57 9.49 2.36
N GLY A 7 0.99 9.41 1.17
CA GLY A 7 1.24 8.23 0.38
C GLY A 7 0.73 8.31 -1.04
N THR A 8 1.02 7.25 -1.76
CA THR A 8 0.63 7.06 -3.15
C THR A 8 0.00 5.69 -3.30
N VAL A 9 -1.09 5.62 -4.05
CA VAL A 9 -1.74 4.37 -4.42
C VAL A 9 -1.86 4.32 -5.94
N ARG A 10 -1.76 3.11 -6.49
CA ARG A 10 -1.95 2.88 -7.92
C ARG A 10 -2.71 1.60 -8.14
N LEU A 11 -3.61 1.63 -9.12
CA LEU A 11 -4.31 0.45 -9.62
C LEU A 11 -4.20 0.43 -11.14
N TRP A 12 -3.95 -0.75 -11.69
CA TRP A 12 -3.90 -0.91 -13.15
C TRP A 12 -4.22 -2.34 -13.53
N MET A 13 -4.62 -2.52 -14.79
CA MET A 13 -4.91 -3.85 -15.32
C MET A 13 -3.64 -4.50 -15.83
N LEU A 14 -3.48 -5.77 -15.50
CA LEU A 14 -2.41 -6.57 -16.07
C LEU A 14 -2.85 -7.18 -17.40
N LYS A 15 -1.91 -7.28 -18.33
CA LYS A 15 -2.12 -8.00 -19.58
C LYS A 15 -1.62 -9.42 -19.39
N VAL A 16 -2.54 -10.33 -19.08
CA VAL A 16 -2.21 -11.75 -18.94
C VAL A 16 -3.01 -12.54 -19.97
N PRO A 17 -2.44 -13.59 -20.52
CA PRO A 17 -3.10 -14.39 -21.56
C PRO A 17 -4.06 -15.42 -20.95
N ASP A 18 -4.96 -14.98 -20.07
CA ASP A 18 -5.99 -15.85 -19.49
C ASP A 18 -7.34 -15.42 -20.05
N PRO A 19 -8.03 -16.31 -20.79
CA PRO A 19 -9.32 -15.95 -21.39
C PRO A 19 -10.46 -15.87 -20.38
N ARG A 20 -10.27 -16.38 -19.16
CA ARG A 20 -11.36 -16.46 -18.19
C ARG A 20 -11.29 -15.35 -17.14
N PHE A 21 -10.09 -14.92 -16.77
CA PHE A 21 -9.90 -13.97 -15.68
C PHE A 21 -9.19 -12.73 -16.14
N LYS A 22 -9.63 -11.61 -15.60
CA LYS A 22 -8.95 -10.31 -15.70
C LYS A 22 -8.26 -10.04 -14.38
N TYR A 23 -7.04 -9.55 -14.43
CA TYR A 23 -6.24 -9.28 -13.23
C TYR A 23 -5.96 -7.81 -13.10
N ALA A 24 -6.20 -7.28 -11.91
CA ALA A 24 -5.83 -5.93 -11.54
C ALA A 24 -4.70 -5.98 -10.53
N ARG A 25 -3.71 -5.14 -10.72
CA ARG A 25 -2.62 -5.00 -9.77
C ARG A 25 -2.78 -3.70 -9.02
N TRP A 26 -2.41 -3.72 -7.77
CA TRP A 26 -2.43 -2.53 -6.93
C TRP A 26 -1.14 -2.41 -6.15
N CYS A 27 -0.80 -1.19 -5.81
CA CYS A 27 0.33 -0.91 -4.92
C CYS A 27 0.01 0.30 -4.07
N SER A 28 0.65 0.37 -2.91
CA SER A 28 0.53 1.50 -2.01
C SER A 28 1.83 1.72 -1.28
N ASP A 29 2.21 2.99 -1.15
CA ASP A 29 3.35 3.43 -0.36
C ASP A 29 2.90 4.57 0.52
N PHE A 30 3.01 4.39 1.84
CA PHE A 30 2.65 5.41 2.81
C PHE A 30 3.77 5.61 3.80
N VAL A 31 3.94 6.87 4.22
CA VAL A 31 4.84 7.22 5.32
C VAL A 31 4.05 7.97 6.37
N ILE A 32 4.43 7.78 7.62
CA ILE A 32 3.89 8.52 8.75
C ILE A 32 4.99 9.49 9.19
N VAL A 33 4.66 10.76 9.20
CA VAL A 33 5.62 11.84 9.45
C VAL A 33 5.20 12.61 10.67
N GLU A 34 6.15 12.88 11.57
CA GLU A 34 5.93 13.80 12.68
C GLU A 34 5.90 15.21 12.12
N SER A 35 4.78 15.90 12.33
CA SER A 35 4.52 17.20 11.70
C SER A 35 5.56 18.27 12.09
N ALA A 36 5.95 18.30 13.37
CA ALA A 36 6.84 19.34 13.88
C ALA A 36 8.26 19.23 13.31
N THR A 37 8.79 18.02 13.17
CA THR A 37 10.18 17.77 12.76
C THR A 37 10.32 17.28 11.34
N GLN A 38 9.20 16.93 10.69
CA GLN A 38 9.17 16.28 9.36
C GLN A 38 9.94 14.96 9.34
N ARG A 39 10.08 14.32 10.50
CA ARG A 39 10.78 13.03 10.60
C ARG A 39 9.82 11.90 10.29
N VAL A 40 10.27 10.95 9.46
CA VAL A 40 9.50 9.74 9.17
C VAL A 40 9.58 8.81 10.38
N VAL A 41 8.41 8.48 10.94
CA VAL A 41 8.31 7.61 12.12
C VAL A 41 7.70 6.25 11.79
N GLY A 42 7.23 6.07 10.57
CA GLY A 42 6.73 4.80 10.10
C GLY A 42 6.60 4.78 8.60
N ALA A 43 6.62 3.59 8.02
CA ALA A 43 6.43 3.40 6.59
C ALA A 43 5.70 2.09 6.34
N VAL A 44 4.78 2.11 5.38
CA VAL A 44 3.99 0.95 4.96
C VAL A 44 4.08 0.88 3.43
N SER A 45 4.48 -0.28 2.91
CA SER A 45 4.52 -0.51 1.48
C SER A 45 3.90 -1.86 1.19
N ARG A 46 2.86 -1.89 0.35
CA ARG A 46 2.12 -3.10 0.02
C ARG A 46 1.81 -3.14 -1.45
N GLY A 47 1.72 -4.35 -1.99
CA GLY A 47 1.28 -4.58 -3.35
C GLY A 47 0.54 -5.90 -3.44
N GLY A 48 -0.31 -6.03 -4.43
CA GLY A 48 -1.06 -7.25 -4.64
C GLY A 48 -1.65 -7.32 -6.03
N ARG A 49 -2.21 -8.48 -6.32
CA ARG A 49 -2.87 -8.77 -7.59
C ARG A 49 -4.17 -9.49 -7.30
N GLU A 50 -5.26 -9.01 -7.90
CA GLU A 50 -6.58 -9.58 -7.71
C GLU A 50 -7.19 -9.94 -9.06
N GLY A 51 -7.81 -11.13 -9.13
CA GLY A 51 -8.46 -11.61 -10.34
C GLY A 51 -9.98 -11.60 -10.21
N HIS A 52 -10.64 -11.32 -11.31
CA HIS A 52 -12.09 -11.41 -11.42
C HIS A 52 -12.50 -11.62 -12.88
N LEU A 53 -13.79 -11.82 -13.12
CA LEU A 53 -14.29 -12.13 -14.44
C LEU A 53 -14.30 -10.94 -15.41
N THR A 54 -14.44 -9.71 -14.87
CA THR A 54 -14.43 -8.50 -15.69
C THR A 54 -13.37 -7.53 -15.17
N GLU A 55 -12.96 -6.59 -16.04
CA GLU A 55 -11.99 -5.56 -15.64
C GLU A 55 -12.52 -4.70 -14.51
N MET A 56 -13.78 -4.27 -14.60
CA MET A 56 -14.40 -3.43 -13.59
C MET A 56 -14.44 -4.13 -12.23
N GLU A 57 -14.80 -5.40 -12.21
CA GLU A 57 -14.85 -6.17 -10.97
C GLU A 57 -13.47 -6.44 -10.40
N ALA A 58 -12.47 -6.69 -11.27
CA ALA A 58 -11.10 -6.89 -10.85
C ALA A 58 -10.54 -5.62 -10.20
N LEU A 59 -10.78 -4.46 -10.81
CA LEU A 59 -10.36 -3.17 -10.24
C LEU A 59 -11.06 -2.87 -8.93
N ALA A 60 -12.36 -3.14 -8.85
CA ALA A 60 -13.13 -2.91 -7.62
C ALA A 60 -12.62 -3.80 -6.48
N LYS A 61 -12.36 -5.08 -6.79
CA LYS A 61 -11.81 -6.02 -5.80
C LYS A 61 -10.42 -5.59 -5.34
N ALA A 62 -9.56 -5.20 -6.28
CA ALA A 62 -8.22 -4.72 -5.95
C ALA A 62 -8.28 -3.49 -5.05
N GLY A 63 -9.19 -2.55 -5.31
CA GLY A 63 -9.38 -1.38 -4.47
C GLY A 63 -9.81 -1.73 -3.05
N ARG A 64 -10.74 -2.68 -2.89
CA ARG A 64 -11.19 -3.12 -1.57
C ARG A 64 -10.07 -3.81 -0.79
N VAL A 65 -9.35 -4.73 -1.44
CA VAL A 65 -8.25 -5.45 -0.79
C VAL A 65 -7.14 -4.47 -0.40
N MET A 66 -6.77 -3.57 -1.29
CA MET A 66 -5.78 -2.53 -1.01
C MET A 66 -6.18 -1.71 0.22
N GLN A 67 -7.43 -1.25 0.28
CA GLN A 67 -7.91 -0.46 1.39
C GLN A 67 -7.82 -1.22 2.71
N GLN A 68 -8.25 -2.48 2.73
CA GLN A 68 -8.21 -3.31 3.93
C GLN A 68 -6.78 -3.53 4.41
N GLU A 69 -5.87 -3.86 3.50
CA GLU A 69 -4.48 -4.14 3.84
C GLU A 69 -3.75 -2.89 4.31
N VAL A 70 -3.94 -1.77 3.62
CA VAL A 70 -3.29 -0.51 3.97
C VAL A 70 -3.77 0.02 5.31
N VAL A 71 -5.09 -0.01 5.54
CA VAL A 71 -5.67 0.47 6.81
C VAL A 71 -5.15 -0.38 7.97
N SER A 72 -5.12 -1.71 7.79
CA SER A 72 -4.60 -2.62 8.81
C SER A 72 -3.14 -2.32 9.13
N ASP A 73 -2.31 -2.17 8.09
CA ASP A 73 -0.88 -1.93 8.28
C ASP A 73 -0.61 -0.56 8.91
N LEU A 74 -1.34 0.47 8.49
CA LEU A 74 -1.23 1.81 9.08
C LEU A 74 -1.64 1.79 10.56
N ALA A 75 -2.74 1.11 10.89
CA ALA A 75 -3.21 1.01 12.27
C ALA A 75 -2.17 0.34 13.17
N LYS A 76 -1.56 -0.75 12.69
CA LYS A 76 -0.51 -1.46 13.44
C LYS A 76 0.73 -0.59 13.63
N THR A 77 1.14 0.11 12.59
CA THR A 77 2.32 0.98 12.63
C THR A 77 2.10 2.15 13.57
N LEU A 78 0.93 2.78 13.51
CA LEU A 78 0.57 3.88 14.42
C LEU A 78 0.50 3.41 15.87
N ALA A 79 -0.15 2.27 16.11
CA ALA A 79 -0.25 1.72 17.47
C ALA A 79 1.14 1.42 18.04
N GLY A 80 2.01 0.81 17.23
CA GLY A 80 3.37 0.53 17.64
C GLY A 80 4.15 1.80 18.01
N TYR A 81 4.00 2.85 17.21
CA TYR A 81 4.65 4.13 17.48
C TYR A 81 4.11 4.80 18.75
N VAL A 82 2.78 4.86 18.88
CA VAL A 82 2.13 5.54 20.00
C VAL A 82 2.38 4.82 21.32
N TYR A 83 2.36 3.49 21.31
CA TYR A 83 2.55 2.69 22.52
C TYR A 83 3.99 2.28 22.78
N GLY A 84 4.90 2.69 21.91
CA GLY A 84 6.34 2.47 22.12
C GLY A 84 6.84 1.07 21.83
N ASP A 85 6.02 0.22 21.21
CA ASP A 85 6.39 -1.16 20.90
C ASP A 85 7.17 -1.29 19.60
N ALA A 86 7.13 -0.27 18.75
CA ALA A 86 7.81 -0.30 17.46
C ALA A 86 9.08 0.53 17.53
N VAL A 87 10.15 -0.01 16.98
CA VAL A 87 11.36 0.78 16.71
C VAL A 87 11.06 1.63 15.50
N PRO A 88 11.30 2.97 15.56
CA PRO A 88 11.11 3.80 14.38
C PRO A 88 11.87 3.22 13.19
N ALA A 89 11.19 3.10 12.06
CA ALA A 89 11.82 2.57 10.86
C ALA A 89 12.95 3.50 10.44
N THR A 90 14.19 3.03 10.55
CA THR A 90 15.36 3.79 10.09
C THR A 90 15.58 3.63 8.61
N VAL A 91 14.99 2.59 8.02
CA VAL A 91 15.06 2.29 6.59
C VAL A 91 13.66 2.04 6.09
N ALA A 92 13.24 2.82 5.10
CA ALA A 92 11.95 2.60 4.45
C ALA A 92 11.96 1.26 3.70
N PRO A 93 10.86 0.47 3.73
CA PRO A 93 10.78 -0.73 2.91
C PRO A 93 10.86 -0.39 1.43
N PRO A 94 11.31 -1.33 0.57
CA PRO A 94 11.30 -1.09 -0.88
C PRO A 94 9.92 -0.69 -1.35
N SER A 95 9.84 0.31 -2.23
CA SER A 95 8.57 0.80 -2.73
C SER A 95 7.87 -0.25 -3.58
N ALA A 96 6.69 -0.70 -3.14
CA ALA A 96 5.87 -1.65 -3.89
C ALA A 96 5.40 -1.04 -5.21
N CYS A 97 5.15 0.27 -5.24
CA CYS A 97 4.73 0.96 -6.45
C CYS A 97 5.85 1.04 -7.49
N VAL A 98 7.08 1.29 -7.05
CA VAL A 98 8.23 1.30 -7.94
C VAL A 98 8.49 -0.09 -8.52
N GLN A 99 8.42 -1.13 -7.70
CA GLN A 99 8.57 -2.51 -8.17
C GLN A 99 7.47 -2.89 -9.15
N GLY A 100 6.24 -2.45 -8.89
CA GLY A 100 5.11 -2.71 -9.77
C GLY A 100 5.25 -2.08 -11.14
N LEU A 101 5.92 -0.94 -11.25
CA LEU A 101 6.17 -0.29 -12.53
C LEU A 101 7.02 -1.15 -13.48
N ARG A 102 7.92 -1.95 -12.93
CA ARG A 102 8.76 -2.85 -13.72
C ARG A 102 8.00 -4.06 -14.25
N GLU A 103 6.90 -4.41 -13.61
CA GLU A 103 6.07 -5.56 -13.99
C GLU A 103 4.94 -5.17 -14.93
N GLY A 104 4.59 -3.92 -14.95
CA GLY A 104 3.54 -3.37 -15.79
C GLY A 104 4.07 -2.85 -17.10
#